data_c5f58a15ad3e80df86c60fd739947c06
#
_entry.id   c5f58a15ad3e80df86c60fd739947c06
#
_cell.length_a   1.000
_cell.length_b   1.000
_cell.length_c   1.000
_cell.angle_alpha   90.00
_cell.angle_beta   90.00
_cell.angle_gamma   90.00
#
_symmetry.space_group_name_H-M   'P 1'
#
loop_
_entity.id
_entity.type
_entity.pdbx_description
1 polymer ?
#
loop_
_entity_poly.entity_id
_entity_poly.type
_entity_poly.pdbx_seq_one_letter_code
_entity_poly.pdbx_strand_id
1 'polypeptide(L)'
;MSAYSTLLVVHSWSRWLVLIAGAAVLYRAYIGRSTNGPFTKADNGVGASFSGFIWLQVFIGLGLYFGLSPYGLKAMKVAGAMKDPNVRFFGMEHVAVMILAAIVAQVGRIVVKKAPTDLLKHKKALTYFGIALLLVLLMIPWGLWNPYRPLFRY
;
A
#
# COMPACT_ATOMS: atom_id res chain seq x y z
N MET A 1 -2.61 -10.23 24.64
CA MET A 1 -2.21 -9.16 23.71
C MET A 1 -3.19 -8.00 23.85
N SER A 2 -2.68 -6.74 23.79
CA SER A 2 -3.58 -5.58 23.77
C SER A 2 -4.25 -5.43 22.39
N ALA A 3 -5.38 -4.72 22.31
CA ALA A 3 -6.02 -4.43 21.02
C ALA A 3 -5.06 -3.74 20.03
N TYR A 4 -4.17 -2.88 20.53
CA TYR A 4 -3.11 -2.27 19.73
C TYR A 4 -2.15 -3.29 19.14
N SER A 5 -1.61 -4.19 19.97
CA SER A 5 -0.63 -5.19 19.50
C SER A 5 -1.27 -6.15 18.48
N THR A 6 -2.49 -6.59 18.73
CA THR A 6 -3.22 -7.47 17.80
C THR A 6 -3.43 -6.79 16.43
N LEU A 7 -3.96 -5.55 16.42
CA LEU A 7 -4.20 -4.85 15.16
C LEU A 7 -2.90 -4.50 14.43
N LEU A 8 -1.82 -4.22 15.17
CA LEU A 8 -0.50 -3.98 14.60
C LEU A 8 0.10 -5.24 13.97
N VAL A 9 -0.11 -6.42 14.56
CA VAL A 9 0.29 -7.71 13.96
C VAL A 9 -0.49 -7.93 12.66
N VAL A 10 -1.81 -7.76 12.66
CA VAL A 10 -2.66 -7.90 11.46
C VAL A 10 -2.21 -6.94 10.36
N HIS A 11 -1.94 -5.66 10.69
CA HIS A 11 -1.42 -4.67 9.75
C HIS A 11 -0.06 -5.06 9.18
N SER A 12 0.84 -5.60 10.01
CA SER A 12 2.16 -6.03 9.58
C SER A 12 2.11 -7.23 8.63
N TRP A 13 1.24 -8.21 8.90
CA TRP A 13 1.13 -9.40 8.07
C TRP A 13 0.35 -9.16 6.78
N SER A 14 -0.74 -8.41 6.82
CA SER A 14 -1.52 -8.08 5.62
C SER A 14 -0.74 -7.23 4.61
N ARG A 15 0.32 -6.53 5.02
CA ARG A 15 1.28 -5.88 4.12
C ARG A 15 1.85 -6.83 3.06
N TRP A 16 2.13 -8.08 3.42
CA TRP A 16 2.68 -9.05 2.48
C TRP A 16 1.70 -9.40 1.36
N LEU A 17 0.38 -9.37 1.63
CA LEU A 17 -0.64 -9.53 0.58
C LEU A 17 -0.55 -8.40 -0.45
N VAL A 18 -0.32 -7.16 -0.01
CA VAL A 18 -0.11 -6.02 -0.91
C VAL A 18 1.13 -6.23 -1.78
N LEU A 19 2.26 -6.64 -1.18
CA LEU A 19 3.51 -6.83 -1.91
C LEU A 19 3.41 -7.98 -2.93
N ILE A 20 2.82 -9.10 -2.55
CA ILE A 20 2.62 -10.25 -3.44
C ILE A 20 1.69 -9.88 -4.60
N ALA A 21 0.55 -9.25 -4.32
CA ALA A 21 -0.40 -8.84 -5.36
C ALA A 21 0.21 -7.74 -6.26
N GLY A 22 1.01 -6.82 -5.68
CA GLY A 22 1.74 -5.80 -6.43
C GLY A 22 2.78 -6.39 -7.38
N ALA A 23 3.59 -7.33 -6.91
CA ALA A 23 4.54 -8.04 -7.76
C ALA A 23 3.82 -8.81 -8.88
N ALA A 24 2.73 -9.51 -8.55
CA ALA A 24 1.96 -10.29 -9.51
C ALA A 24 1.32 -9.41 -10.60
N VAL A 25 0.72 -8.27 -10.23
CA VAL A 25 0.09 -7.36 -11.22
C VAL A 25 1.13 -6.74 -12.15
N LEU A 26 2.30 -6.35 -11.63
CA LEU A 26 3.36 -5.79 -12.48
C LEU A 26 3.97 -6.84 -13.39
N TYR A 27 4.23 -8.05 -12.89
CA TYR A 27 4.73 -9.17 -13.69
C TYR A 27 3.78 -9.48 -14.86
N ARG A 28 2.48 -9.66 -14.58
CA ARG A 28 1.48 -9.95 -15.61
C ARG A 28 1.35 -8.81 -16.63
N ALA A 29 1.34 -7.57 -16.17
CA ALA A 29 1.27 -6.41 -17.04
C ALA A 29 2.52 -6.27 -17.92
N TYR A 30 3.71 -6.59 -17.38
CA TYR A 30 4.96 -6.59 -18.14
C TYR A 30 4.94 -7.66 -19.24
N ILE A 31 4.57 -8.90 -18.93
CA ILE A 31 4.47 -9.98 -19.92
C ILE A 31 3.44 -9.64 -20.99
N GLY A 32 2.21 -9.23 -20.59
CA GLY A 32 1.17 -8.87 -21.54
C GLY A 32 1.55 -7.73 -22.48
N ARG A 33 2.30 -6.73 -21.95
CA ARG A 33 2.86 -5.65 -22.78
C ARG A 33 3.93 -6.13 -23.74
N SER A 34 4.86 -6.97 -23.29
CA SER A 34 6.01 -7.42 -24.09
C SER A 34 5.61 -8.40 -25.22
N THR A 35 4.58 -9.20 -24.98
CA THR A 35 4.06 -10.18 -25.96
C THR A 35 2.89 -9.65 -26.80
N ASN A 36 2.43 -8.40 -26.58
CA ASN A 36 1.16 -7.90 -27.13
C ASN A 36 -0.02 -8.85 -26.83
N GLY A 37 0.01 -9.52 -25.69
CA GLY A 37 -0.98 -10.50 -25.27
C GLY A 37 -2.33 -9.89 -24.87
N PRO A 38 -3.41 -10.70 -24.84
CA PRO A 38 -4.73 -10.24 -24.41
C PRO A 38 -4.74 -9.86 -22.93
N PHE A 39 -5.53 -8.83 -22.58
CA PHE A 39 -5.80 -8.48 -21.19
C PHE A 39 -6.97 -9.33 -20.65
N THR A 40 -6.65 -10.29 -19.83
CA THR A 40 -7.57 -11.35 -19.40
C THR A 40 -8.36 -10.98 -18.13
N LYS A 41 -9.35 -11.82 -17.78
CA LYS A 41 -10.05 -11.74 -16.49
C LYS A 41 -9.09 -11.88 -15.31
N ALA A 42 -8.03 -12.70 -15.44
CA ALA A 42 -7.00 -12.86 -14.41
C ALA A 42 -6.20 -11.58 -14.20
N ASP A 43 -5.84 -10.85 -15.26
CA ASP A 43 -5.14 -9.56 -15.14
C ASP A 43 -6.00 -8.54 -14.41
N ASN A 44 -7.29 -8.47 -14.75
CA ASN A 44 -8.23 -7.62 -14.05
C ASN A 44 -8.41 -8.03 -12.59
N GLY A 45 -8.47 -9.33 -12.29
CA GLY A 45 -8.60 -9.89 -10.94
C GLY A 45 -7.41 -9.54 -10.05
N VAL A 46 -6.18 -9.74 -10.55
CA VAL A 46 -4.96 -9.42 -9.79
C VAL A 46 -4.85 -7.92 -9.52
N GLY A 47 -5.18 -7.07 -10.51
CA GLY A 47 -5.25 -5.62 -10.30
C GLY A 47 -6.30 -5.21 -9.27
N ALA A 48 -7.45 -5.92 -9.22
CA ALA A 48 -8.47 -5.73 -8.20
C ALA A 48 -7.98 -6.10 -6.82
N SER A 49 -7.31 -7.25 -6.68
CA SER A 49 -6.74 -7.74 -5.43
C SER A 49 -5.69 -6.77 -4.89
N PHE A 50 -4.78 -6.30 -5.74
CA PHE A 50 -3.77 -5.31 -5.34
C PHE A 50 -4.41 -4.04 -4.78
N SER A 51 -5.34 -3.44 -5.49
CA SER A 51 -6.05 -2.24 -5.03
C SER A 51 -6.84 -2.51 -3.74
N GLY A 52 -7.54 -3.66 -3.67
CA GLY A 52 -8.31 -4.04 -2.50
C GLY A 52 -7.44 -4.25 -1.25
N PHE A 53 -6.28 -4.89 -1.39
CA PHE A 53 -5.35 -5.08 -0.27
C PHE A 53 -4.72 -3.77 0.20
N ILE A 54 -4.43 -2.80 -0.70
CA ILE A 54 -3.99 -1.47 -0.29
C ILE A 54 -5.09 -0.77 0.53
N TRP A 55 -6.34 -0.81 0.09
CA TRP A 55 -7.45 -0.22 0.85
C TRP A 55 -7.65 -0.91 2.20
N LEU A 56 -7.56 -2.24 2.25
CA LEU A 56 -7.59 -2.99 3.52
C LEU A 56 -6.50 -2.49 4.48
N GLN A 57 -5.28 -2.32 3.97
CA GLN A 57 -4.16 -1.79 4.76
C GLN A 57 -4.43 -0.36 5.25
N VAL A 58 -5.00 0.50 4.40
CA VAL A 58 -5.36 1.86 4.81
C VAL A 58 -6.40 1.83 5.92
N PHE A 59 -7.46 1.02 5.82
CA PHE A 59 -8.49 0.95 6.85
C PHE A 59 -7.96 0.42 8.19
N ILE A 60 -7.15 -0.64 8.15
CA ILE A 60 -6.50 -1.16 9.37
C ILE A 60 -5.56 -0.09 9.96
N GLY A 61 -4.79 0.59 9.10
CA GLY A 61 -3.88 1.67 9.49
C GLY A 61 -4.60 2.87 10.10
N LEU A 62 -5.76 3.26 9.56
CA LEU A 62 -6.59 4.32 10.14
C LEU A 62 -7.17 3.92 11.50
N GLY A 63 -7.54 2.65 11.69
CA GLY A 63 -7.93 2.13 13.01
C GLY A 63 -6.81 2.28 14.05
N LEU A 64 -5.57 1.96 13.66
CA LEU A 64 -4.40 2.22 14.49
C LEU A 64 -4.21 3.72 14.74
N TYR A 65 -4.28 4.54 13.71
CA TYR A 65 -4.01 5.97 13.74
C TYR A 65 -4.96 6.74 14.68
N PHE A 66 -6.27 6.52 14.54
CA PHE A 66 -7.27 7.26 15.30
C PHE A 66 -7.47 6.72 16.72
N GLY A 67 -7.33 5.41 16.92
CA GLY A 67 -7.76 4.76 18.16
C GLY A 67 -6.65 4.28 19.07
N LEU A 68 -5.66 3.58 18.53
CA LEU A 68 -4.83 2.68 19.33
C LEU A 68 -3.34 3.03 19.35
N SER A 69 -2.79 3.65 18.29
CA SER A 69 -1.35 3.86 18.17
C SER A 69 -0.83 4.97 19.08
N PRO A 70 0.30 4.74 19.82
CA PRO A 70 0.98 5.79 20.55
C PRO A 70 1.65 6.84 19.64
N TYR A 71 1.74 6.58 18.32
CA TYR A 71 2.31 7.49 17.30
C TYR A 71 1.23 8.06 16.36
N GLY A 72 -0.05 7.83 16.65
CA GLY A 72 -1.17 8.29 15.83
C GLY A 72 -1.63 9.72 16.15
N LEU A 73 -2.90 10.00 15.86
CA LEU A 73 -3.50 11.34 15.99
C LEU A 73 -3.32 11.95 17.39
N LYS A 74 -3.37 11.15 18.45
CA LYS A 74 -3.19 11.64 19.82
C LYS A 74 -1.78 12.18 20.06
N ALA A 75 -0.75 11.49 19.56
CA ALA A 75 0.63 11.94 19.67
C ALA A 75 0.88 13.22 18.86
N MET A 76 0.24 13.36 17.68
CA MET A 76 0.36 14.55 16.85
C MET A 76 -0.16 15.84 17.48
N LYS A 77 -1.02 15.74 18.51
CA LYS A 77 -1.55 16.90 19.25
C LYS A 77 -0.62 17.41 20.35
N VAL A 78 0.45 16.71 20.64
CA VAL A 78 1.42 17.10 21.68
C VAL A 78 2.38 18.16 21.13
N ALA A 79 2.67 19.18 21.91
CA ALA A 79 3.63 20.22 21.51
C ALA A 79 5.01 19.60 21.20
N GLY A 80 5.56 19.96 20.05
CA GLY A 80 6.85 19.41 19.58
C GLY A 80 6.77 18.03 18.93
N ALA A 81 5.58 17.45 18.72
CA ALA A 81 5.37 16.14 18.09
C ALA A 81 6.15 15.96 16.78
N MET A 82 6.22 17.00 15.95
CA MET A 82 6.93 16.96 14.66
C MET A 82 8.45 16.87 14.79
N LYS A 83 9.01 17.09 15.98
CA LYS A 83 10.45 16.91 16.27
C LYS A 83 10.80 15.45 16.55
N ASP A 84 9.83 14.63 16.97
CA ASP A 84 10.02 13.18 17.12
C ASP A 84 9.89 12.50 15.75
N PRO A 85 10.95 11.87 15.22
CA PRO A 85 10.93 11.23 13.90
C PRO A 85 9.89 10.12 13.79
N ASN A 86 9.58 9.38 14.86
CA ASN A 86 8.59 8.31 14.84
C ASN A 86 7.17 8.88 14.78
N VAL A 87 6.89 9.90 15.60
CA VAL A 87 5.58 10.56 15.59
C VAL A 87 5.34 11.23 14.25
N ARG A 88 6.32 11.95 13.70
CA ARG A 88 6.23 12.56 12.37
C ARG A 88 6.00 11.52 11.29
N PHE A 89 6.80 10.45 11.27
CA PHE A 89 6.67 9.40 10.25
C PHE A 89 5.31 8.71 10.31
N PHE A 90 4.94 8.12 11.45
CA PHE A 90 3.69 7.35 11.55
C PHE A 90 2.45 8.23 11.68
N GLY A 91 2.59 9.45 12.22
CA GLY A 91 1.49 10.38 12.39
C GLY A 91 1.16 11.19 11.14
N MET A 92 2.10 11.38 10.21
CA MET A 92 1.88 12.21 9.03
C MET A 92 2.37 11.55 7.73
N GLU A 93 3.66 11.26 7.61
CA GLU A 93 4.27 10.86 6.33
C GLU A 93 3.71 9.53 5.84
N HIS A 94 3.72 8.51 6.67
CA HIS A 94 3.22 7.17 6.34
C HIS A 94 1.73 7.19 5.97
N VAL A 95 0.90 7.83 6.79
CA VAL A 95 -0.55 7.89 6.56
C VAL A 95 -0.88 8.61 5.26
N ALA A 96 -0.28 9.80 5.04
CA ALA A 96 -0.55 10.60 3.84
C ALA A 96 -0.13 9.87 2.56
N VAL A 97 1.08 9.30 2.54
CA VAL A 97 1.59 8.60 1.35
C VAL A 97 0.85 7.28 1.10
N MET A 98 0.42 6.56 2.15
CA MET A 98 -0.37 5.33 1.98
C MET A 98 -1.78 5.62 1.43
N ILE A 99 -2.42 6.71 1.85
CA ILE A 99 -3.68 7.16 1.25
C ILE A 99 -3.46 7.52 -0.22
N LEU A 100 -2.40 8.26 -0.54
CA LEU A 100 -2.04 8.58 -1.92
C LEU A 100 -1.83 7.32 -2.76
N ALA A 101 -1.11 6.32 -2.24
CA ALA A 101 -0.89 5.04 -2.93
C ALA A 101 -2.22 4.32 -3.22
N ALA A 102 -3.16 4.33 -2.27
CA ALA A 102 -4.50 3.75 -2.46
C ALA A 102 -5.30 4.49 -3.54
N ILE A 103 -5.25 5.82 -3.56
CA ILE A 103 -5.90 6.64 -4.58
C ILE A 103 -5.30 6.34 -5.96
N VAL A 104 -3.96 6.32 -6.08
CA VAL A 104 -3.27 6.02 -7.34
C VAL A 104 -3.64 4.62 -7.85
N ALA A 105 -3.67 3.61 -6.98
CA ALA A 105 -4.09 2.25 -7.35
C ALA A 105 -5.56 2.23 -7.81
N GLN A 106 -6.45 2.95 -7.13
CA GLN A 106 -7.86 3.01 -7.50
C GLN A 106 -8.08 3.74 -8.83
N VAL A 107 -7.42 4.87 -9.04
CA VAL A 107 -7.43 5.57 -10.33
C VAL A 107 -6.89 4.65 -11.43
N GLY A 108 -5.79 3.95 -11.16
CA GLY A 108 -5.22 2.94 -12.06
C GLY A 108 -6.24 1.89 -12.48
N ARG A 109 -7.00 1.35 -11.53
CA ARG A 109 -8.10 0.41 -11.82
C ARG A 109 -9.11 0.97 -12.83
N ILE A 110 -9.54 2.21 -12.63
CA ILE A 110 -10.53 2.86 -13.50
C ILE A 110 -9.94 3.08 -14.89
N VAL A 111 -8.73 3.61 -14.95
CA VAL A 111 -8.02 3.95 -16.19
C VAL A 111 -7.71 2.70 -17.02
N VAL A 112 -7.29 1.61 -16.36
CA VAL A 112 -7.05 0.30 -17.02
C VAL A 112 -8.34 -0.26 -17.61
N LYS A 113 -9.44 -0.28 -16.84
CA LYS A 113 -10.73 -0.78 -17.32
C LYS A 113 -11.26 -0.01 -18.52
N LYS A 114 -11.03 1.31 -18.58
CA LYS A 114 -11.52 2.18 -19.65
C LYS A 114 -10.61 2.21 -20.89
N ALA A 115 -9.44 1.60 -20.83
CA ALA A 115 -8.50 1.61 -21.94
C ALA A 115 -9.05 0.80 -23.14
N PRO A 116 -8.96 1.35 -24.37
CA PRO A 116 -9.62 0.77 -25.56
C PRO A 116 -8.94 -0.48 -26.09
N THR A 117 -7.65 -0.70 -25.82
CA THR A 117 -6.89 -1.85 -26.31
C THR A 117 -6.18 -2.57 -25.17
N ASP A 118 -5.94 -3.87 -25.34
CA ASP A 118 -5.27 -4.69 -24.33
C ASP A 118 -3.84 -4.23 -24.07
N LEU A 119 -3.11 -3.84 -25.12
CA LEU A 119 -1.78 -3.24 -24.96
C LEU A 119 -1.81 -1.98 -24.10
N LEU A 120 -2.80 -1.11 -24.29
CA LEU A 120 -2.97 0.10 -23.46
C LEU A 120 -3.35 -0.23 -22.03
N LYS A 121 -4.17 -1.27 -21.80
CA LYS A 121 -4.48 -1.76 -20.45
C LYS A 121 -3.21 -2.20 -19.73
N HIS A 122 -2.35 -3.01 -20.36
CA HIS A 122 -1.08 -3.44 -19.80
C HIS A 122 -0.13 -2.26 -19.51
N LYS A 123 0.00 -1.30 -20.45
CA LYS A 123 0.83 -0.09 -20.24
C LYS A 123 0.34 0.72 -19.04
N LYS A 124 -0.96 0.98 -18.96
CA LYS A 124 -1.56 1.73 -17.86
C LYS A 124 -1.45 0.99 -16.53
N ALA A 125 -1.62 -0.33 -16.52
CA ALA A 125 -1.41 -1.16 -15.33
C ALA A 125 0.03 -1.03 -14.80
N LEU A 126 1.04 -1.13 -15.67
CA LEU A 126 2.44 -0.93 -15.29
C LEU A 126 2.67 0.45 -14.68
N THR A 127 2.12 1.50 -15.28
CA THR A 127 2.35 2.87 -14.80
C THR A 127 1.68 3.09 -13.44
N TYR A 128 0.36 2.91 -13.34
CA TYR A 128 -0.38 3.27 -12.13
C TYR A 128 -0.10 2.32 -10.96
N PHE A 129 -0.08 1.01 -11.20
CA PHE A 129 0.22 0.04 -10.14
C PHE A 129 1.70 0.05 -9.78
N GLY A 130 2.59 0.38 -10.73
CA GLY A 130 4.01 0.59 -10.45
C GLY A 130 4.26 1.78 -9.52
N ILE A 131 3.62 2.93 -9.80
CA ILE A 131 3.69 4.11 -8.93
C ILE A 131 3.10 3.78 -7.55
N ALA A 132 1.93 3.15 -7.48
CA ALA A 132 1.32 2.78 -6.21
C ALA A 132 2.21 1.84 -5.38
N LEU A 133 2.78 0.80 -6.01
CA LEU A 133 3.69 -0.13 -5.33
C LEU A 133 4.98 0.56 -4.87
N LEU A 134 5.53 1.47 -5.68
CA LEU A 134 6.70 2.24 -5.29
C LEU A 134 6.43 3.09 -4.03
N LEU A 135 5.29 3.78 -3.97
CA LEU A 135 4.88 4.55 -2.80
C LEU A 135 4.75 3.65 -1.56
N VAL A 136 4.16 2.47 -1.72
CA VAL A 136 4.07 1.47 -0.63
C VAL A 136 5.46 1.05 -0.16
N LEU A 137 6.36 0.70 -1.08
CA LEU A 137 7.72 0.26 -0.75
C LEU A 137 8.52 1.33 -0.01
N LEU A 138 8.38 2.61 -0.39
CA LEU A 138 9.04 3.72 0.28
C LEU A 138 8.53 3.94 1.72
N MET A 139 7.28 3.58 2.00
CA MET A 139 6.65 3.79 3.31
C MET A 139 6.70 2.58 4.24
N ILE A 140 7.26 1.46 3.80
CA ILE A 140 7.50 0.32 4.70
C ILE A 140 8.73 0.63 5.56
N PRO A 141 8.61 0.57 6.90
CA PRO A 141 9.78 0.67 7.78
C PRO A 141 10.56 -0.65 7.76
N TRP A 142 11.48 -0.79 6.82
CA TRP A 142 12.23 -2.03 6.56
C TRP A 142 13.16 -2.48 7.70
N GLY A 143 13.18 -1.76 8.83
CA GLY A 143 14.11 -2.02 9.92
C GLY A 143 15.51 -1.41 9.72
N LEU A 144 15.78 -0.84 8.55
CA LEU A 144 17.07 -0.23 8.23
C LEU A 144 17.34 1.05 9.03
N TRP A 145 16.30 1.83 9.31
CA TRP A 145 16.37 3.11 10.02
C TRP A 145 15.52 3.15 11.30
N ASN A 146 14.78 2.07 11.58
CA ASN A 146 14.03 1.92 12.83
C ASN A 146 14.08 0.47 13.33
N PRO A 147 15.09 0.10 14.15
CA PRO A 147 15.28 -1.28 14.62
C PRO A 147 14.14 -1.77 15.53
N TYR A 148 13.33 -0.85 16.11
CA TYR A 148 12.16 -1.21 16.93
C TYR A 148 10.94 -1.60 16.09
N ARG A 149 11.04 -1.62 14.77
CA ARG A 149 9.96 -1.96 13.84
C ARG A 149 10.32 -3.21 13.01
N PRO A 150 10.30 -4.41 13.62
CA PRO A 150 10.63 -5.63 12.92
C PRO A 150 9.66 -5.88 11.76
N LEU A 151 10.17 -6.48 10.68
CA LEU A 151 9.37 -6.86 9.52
C LEU A 151 8.33 -7.94 9.84
N PHE A 152 8.67 -8.83 10.74
CA PHE A 152 7.78 -9.89 11.23
C PHE A 152 7.44 -9.63 12.69
N ARG A 153 6.15 -9.69 13.02
CA ARG A 153 5.63 -9.52 14.38
C ARG A 153 4.86 -10.78 14.77
N TYR A 154 4.98 -11.14 16.04
CA TYR A 154 4.33 -12.32 16.63
C TYR A 154 3.39 -11.90 17.75
#